data_b833711ab7c85cd27233ad9a00ad7a1d
#
_entry.id   b833711ab7c85cd27233ad9a00ad7a1d
#
_cell.length_a   1.000
_cell.length_b   1.000
_cell.length_c   1.000
_cell.angle_alpha   90.00
_cell.angle_beta   90.00
_cell.angle_gamma   90.00
#
_symmetry.space_group_name_H-M   'P 1'
#
loop_
_entity.id
_entity.type
_entity.pdbx_description
1 polymer ?
#
loop_
_entity_poly.entity_id
_entity_poly.type
_entity_poly.pdbx_seq_one_letter_code
_entity_poly.pdbx_strand_id
1 'polypeptide(L)'
;MSLIQIKGEELREQIQNLMLEDEKHEVKSFGCRTMFLNSRDRCMVCGGGRTFDIRTYMIDPLVGHHVKYFPPEVAWVHYACHKKIHDTENPITLFIQYEEGDARRYYGQKKKQIKDLADQNG
;
A
#
# COMPACT_ATOMS: atom_id res chain seq x y z
N MET A 1 -23.53 -1.67 -5.63
CA MET A 1 -23.20 -1.47 -4.93
C MET A 1 -22.35 -0.66 -4.52
N SER A 2 -22.23 -0.40 -3.74
CA SER A 2 -21.91 0.77 -3.42
C SER A 2 -20.68 0.90 -2.68
N LEU A 3 -19.62 0.31 -3.10
CA LEU A 3 -18.31 0.61 -2.62
C LEU A 3 -17.98 2.08 -2.74
N ILE A 4 -18.60 2.71 -3.70
CA ILE A 4 -18.41 4.13 -3.95
C ILE A 4 -18.86 4.99 -2.78
N GLN A 5 -19.76 4.46 -1.97
CA GLN A 5 -20.35 5.22 -0.87
C GLN A 5 -19.64 4.99 0.46
N ILE A 6 -18.65 4.11 0.49
CA ILE A 6 -17.91 3.86 1.70
C ILE A 6 -16.92 5.00 1.93
N LYS A 7 -17.02 5.63 3.06
CA LYS A 7 -16.08 6.69 3.44
C LYS A 7 -14.72 6.10 3.73
N GLY A 8 -13.69 6.92 3.61
CA GLY A 8 -12.33 6.45 3.80
C GLY A 8 -12.10 5.77 5.14
N GLU A 9 -12.72 6.29 6.20
CA GLU A 9 -12.59 5.71 7.53
C GLU A 9 -13.24 4.33 7.62
N GLU A 10 -14.40 4.17 7.04
CA GLU A 10 -15.10 2.89 7.02
C GLU A 10 -14.32 1.85 6.23
N LEU A 11 -13.75 2.27 5.12
CA LEU A 11 -12.91 1.39 4.32
C LEU A 11 -11.67 0.95 5.08
N ARG A 12 -11.06 1.87 5.81
CA ARG A 12 -9.89 1.56 6.64
C ARG A 12 -10.24 0.54 7.73
N GLU A 13 -11.38 0.71 8.39
CA GLU A 13 -11.84 -0.25 9.40
C GLU A 13 -12.08 -1.64 8.81
N GLN A 14 -12.71 -1.71 7.65
CA GLN A 14 -12.96 -2.98 6.99
C GLN A 14 -11.67 -3.70 6.64
N ILE A 15 -10.70 -2.96 6.13
CA ILE A 15 -9.40 -3.52 5.80
C ILE A 15 -8.70 -4.01 7.06
N GLN A 16 -8.74 -3.23 8.13
CA GLN A 16 -8.14 -3.63 9.40
C GLN A 16 -8.76 -4.90 9.95
N ASN A 17 -10.07 -5.02 9.89
CA ASN A 17 -10.76 -6.21 10.37
C ASN A 17 -10.38 -7.45 9.59
N LEU A 18 -10.29 -7.34 8.27
CA LEU A 18 -9.85 -8.45 7.43
C LEU A 18 -8.43 -8.87 7.75
N MET A 19 -7.57 -7.91 7.99
CA MET A 19 -6.17 -8.19 8.33
C MET A 19 -6.04 -8.85 9.69
N LEU A 20 -6.87 -8.46 10.64
CA LEU A 20 -6.88 -9.09 11.96
C LEU A 20 -7.28 -10.56 11.88
N GLU A 21 -8.23 -10.89 11.02
CA GLU A 21 -8.61 -12.27 10.81
C GLU A 21 -7.50 -13.09 10.19
N ASP A 22 -6.81 -12.51 9.22
CA ASP A 22 -5.66 -13.15 8.60
C ASP A 22 -4.54 -13.41 9.60
N GLU A 23 -4.33 -12.48 10.53
CA GLU A 23 -3.32 -12.65 11.56
C GLU A 23 -3.57 -13.86 12.45
N LYS A 24 -4.81 -14.26 12.62
CA LYS A 24 -5.12 -15.45 13.40
C LYS A 24 -4.68 -16.72 12.71
N HIS A 25 -4.63 -16.71 11.39
CA HIS A 25 -4.28 -17.88 10.61
C HIS A 25 -2.83 -17.88 10.16
N GLU A 26 -2.26 -16.73 9.89
CA GLU A 26 -0.88 -16.63 9.48
C GLU A 26 -0.01 -16.37 10.67
N VAL A 27 0.84 -17.26 10.92
CA VAL A 27 1.76 -17.12 11.99
C VAL A 27 2.71 -15.98 11.72
N LYS A 28 2.61 -15.00 12.40
CA LYS A 28 3.49 -13.90 12.70
C LYS A 28 4.88 -13.93 12.11
N SER A 29 5.02 -14.35 10.84
CA SER A 29 6.31 -14.56 10.21
C SER A 29 7.02 -13.24 9.90
N PHE A 30 6.27 -12.17 9.69
CA PHE A 30 6.84 -10.92 9.21
C PHE A 30 6.60 -9.72 10.12
N GLY A 31 6.24 -9.94 11.36
CA GLY A 31 6.00 -8.82 12.27
C GLY A 31 4.76 -8.02 11.89
N CYS A 32 4.95 -6.77 11.51
CA CYS A 32 3.81 -5.90 11.19
C CYS A 32 3.21 -6.20 9.83
N ARG A 33 1.89 -6.29 9.79
CA ARG A 33 1.18 -6.44 8.52
C ARG A 33 1.02 -5.10 7.84
N THR A 34 0.99 -5.14 6.51
CA THR A 34 0.72 -3.96 5.69
C THR A 34 -0.77 -3.63 5.75
N MET A 35 -1.08 -2.39 6.08
CA MET A 35 -2.44 -1.89 6.04
C MET A 35 -2.67 -1.18 4.72
N PHE A 36 -3.70 -1.60 3.97
CA PHE A 36 -4.06 -0.95 2.72
C PHE A 36 -5.13 0.09 3.00
N LEU A 37 -4.87 1.33 2.62
CA LEU A 37 -5.72 2.47 2.97
C LEU A 37 -6.94 2.60 2.05
N ASN A 38 -6.88 1.99 0.87
CA ASN A 38 -7.98 2.04 -0.09
C ASN A 38 -8.01 0.80 -0.96
N SER A 39 -9.03 0.72 -1.81
CA SER A 39 -9.19 -0.38 -2.76
C SER A 39 -8.18 -0.29 -3.90
N ARG A 40 -7.73 -1.43 -4.40
CA ARG A 40 -6.86 -1.52 -5.58
C ARG A 40 -7.54 -1.02 -6.85
N ASP A 41 -8.83 -0.76 -6.80
CA ASP A 41 -9.60 -0.34 -7.97
C ASP A 41 -9.76 1.17 -8.09
N ARG A 42 -9.33 1.92 -7.08
CA ARG A 42 -9.48 3.37 -7.08
C ARG A 42 -8.25 4.06 -6.53
N CYS A 43 -7.81 5.10 -7.27
CA CYS A 43 -6.68 5.91 -6.84
C CYS A 43 -7.04 6.74 -5.61
N MET A 44 -6.21 6.69 -4.59
CA MET A 44 -6.46 7.47 -3.37
C MET A 44 -6.22 8.96 -3.56
N VAL A 45 -5.43 9.34 -4.56
CA VAL A 45 -5.13 10.75 -4.83
C VAL A 45 -6.26 11.42 -5.60
N CYS A 46 -6.68 10.84 -6.71
CA CYS A 46 -7.67 11.47 -7.59
C CYS A 46 -9.05 10.80 -7.56
N GLY A 47 -9.16 9.64 -6.94
CA GLY A 47 -10.42 8.91 -6.87
C GLY A 47 -10.81 8.17 -8.14
N GLY A 48 -10.00 8.27 -9.18
CA GLY A 48 -10.28 7.61 -10.45
C GLY A 48 -9.98 6.12 -10.42
N GLY A 49 -10.62 5.37 -11.30
CA GLY A 49 -10.38 3.94 -11.44
C GLY A 49 -9.12 3.65 -12.25
N ARG A 50 -8.89 2.36 -12.46
CA ARG A 50 -7.79 1.92 -13.31
C ARG A 50 -8.03 2.42 -14.74
N THR A 51 -6.96 2.80 -15.43
CA THR A 51 -7.08 3.33 -16.78
C THR A 51 -6.91 2.23 -17.82
N PHE A 52 -7.66 2.36 -18.90
CA PHE A 52 -7.56 1.45 -20.03
C PHE A 52 -6.81 2.14 -21.17
N ASP A 53 -5.76 1.50 -21.66
CA ASP A 53 -5.00 2.03 -22.79
C ASP A 53 -5.54 1.42 -24.07
N ILE A 54 -6.18 2.24 -24.88
CA ILE A 54 -6.80 1.79 -26.12
C ILE A 54 -5.77 1.32 -27.13
N ARG A 55 -4.53 1.78 -27.02
CA ARG A 55 -3.47 1.39 -27.97
C ARG A 55 -2.95 -0.01 -27.68
N THR A 56 -2.88 -0.39 -26.43
CA THR A 56 -2.35 -1.69 -26.02
C THR A 56 -3.44 -2.67 -25.62
N TYR A 57 -4.68 -2.19 -25.49
CA TYR A 57 -5.82 -2.96 -24.96
C TYR A 57 -5.55 -3.52 -23.57
N MET A 58 -4.76 -2.81 -22.79
CA MET A 58 -4.42 -3.22 -21.43
C MET A 58 -4.98 -2.24 -20.40
N ILE A 59 -5.32 -2.79 -19.24
CA ILE A 59 -5.72 -1.97 -18.09
C ILE A 59 -4.47 -1.72 -17.25
N ASP A 60 -4.13 -0.46 -17.04
CA ASP A 60 -3.00 -0.10 -16.21
C ASP A 60 -3.38 -0.30 -14.74
N PRO A 61 -2.65 -1.13 -14.02
CA PRO A 61 -2.94 -1.33 -12.60
C PRO A 61 -2.53 -0.11 -11.79
N LEU A 62 -3.16 0.06 -10.64
CA LEU A 62 -2.69 1.04 -9.68
C LEU A 62 -1.43 0.51 -8.99
N VAL A 63 -0.58 1.43 -8.55
CA VAL A 63 0.65 1.06 -7.86
C VAL A 63 0.49 1.30 -6.37
N GLY A 64 1.17 0.48 -5.57
CA GLY A 64 1.15 0.62 -4.13
C GLY A 64 2.19 1.64 -3.67
N HIS A 65 1.72 2.70 -3.04
CA HIS A 65 2.59 3.74 -2.50
C HIS A 65 2.61 3.64 -0.98
N HIS A 66 3.77 3.50 -0.38
CA HIS A 66 3.90 3.48 1.07
C HIS A 66 3.72 4.89 1.63
N VAL A 67 2.65 5.09 2.37
CA VAL A 67 2.43 6.32 3.11
C VAL A 67 3.25 6.30 4.39
N LYS A 68 3.39 5.14 4.98
CA LYS A 68 4.17 4.88 6.16
C LYS A 68 4.87 3.54 6.04
N TYR A 69 5.96 3.36 6.77
CA TYR A 69 6.68 2.09 6.79
C TYR A 69 6.60 1.39 8.16
N PHE A 70 6.42 2.13 9.24
CA PHE A 70 6.40 1.56 10.59
C PHE A 70 5.23 2.12 11.40
N PRO A 71 4.09 1.44 11.43
CA PRO A 71 3.70 0.24 10.70
C PRO A 71 3.47 0.54 9.22
N PRO A 72 3.59 -0.47 8.34
CA PRO A 72 3.45 -0.20 6.91
C PRO A 72 1.99 0.10 6.52
N GLU A 73 1.80 1.23 5.85
CA GLU A 73 0.51 1.65 5.31
C GLU A 73 0.69 1.99 3.84
N VAL A 74 -0.14 1.38 2.99
CA VAL A 74 -0.02 1.51 1.54
C VAL A 74 -1.31 2.07 0.95
N ALA A 75 -1.18 3.05 0.07
CA ALA A 75 -2.29 3.57 -0.72
C ALA A 75 -2.11 3.16 -2.17
N TRP A 76 -3.20 2.71 -2.80
CA TRP A 76 -3.19 2.40 -4.22
C TRP A 76 -3.44 3.68 -5.01
N VAL A 77 -2.56 4.00 -5.94
CA VAL A 77 -2.60 5.26 -6.69
C VAL A 77 -2.21 5.01 -8.13
N HIS A 78 -2.63 5.90 -9.03
CA HIS A 78 -2.14 5.89 -10.40
C HIS A 78 -0.64 6.17 -10.41
N TYR A 79 0.05 5.63 -11.41
CA TYR A 79 1.48 5.92 -11.56
C TYR A 79 1.75 7.41 -11.69
N ALA A 80 0.91 8.12 -12.46
CA ALA A 80 1.04 9.57 -12.60
C ALA A 80 0.79 10.29 -11.28
N CYS A 81 -0.17 9.81 -10.49
CA CYS A 81 -0.45 10.39 -9.17
C CYS A 81 0.68 10.12 -8.20
N HIS A 82 1.31 8.94 -8.29
CA HIS A 82 2.47 8.61 -7.48
C HIS A 82 3.62 9.59 -7.73
N LYS A 83 3.82 9.95 -8.99
CA LYS A 83 4.82 10.96 -9.33
C LYS A 83 4.48 12.33 -8.71
N LYS A 84 3.20 12.67 -8.66
CA LYS A 84 2.75 13.91 -8.03
C LYS A 84 3.01 13.93 -6.53
N ILE A 85 2.86 12.79 -5.88
CA ILE A 85 3.15 12.68 -4.45
C ILE A 85 4.61 13.03 -4.19
N HIS A 86 5.50 12.56 -5.05
CA HIS A 86 6.93 12.77 -4.90
C HIS A 86 7.48 13.97 -5.68
N ASP A 87 6.62 14.89 -6.08
CA ASP A 87 7.05 16.10 -6.78
C ASP A 87 8.03 16.88 -5.92
N THR A 88 9.15 17.29 -6.50
CA THR A 88 10.21 17.97 -5.75
C THR A 88 9.81 19.35 -5.30
N GLU A 89 8.93 20.03 -6.05
CA GLU A 89 8.49 21.38 -5.72
C GLU A 89 7.24 21.41 -4.86
N ASN A 90 6.27 20.56 -5.22
CA ASN A 90 4.98 20.53 -4.53
C ASN A 90 4.55 19.10 -4.19
N PRO A 91 5.25 18.44 -3.27
CA PRO A 91 4.86 17.08 -2.89
C PRO A 91 3.53 17.06 -2.17
N ILE A 92 2.80 15.95 -2.32
CA ILE A 92 1.56 15.77 -1.57
C ILE A 92 1.91 15.15 -0.22
N THR A 93 2.22 16.00 0.73
CA THR A 93 2.76 15.59 2.03
C THR A 93 1.81 14.71 2.85
N LEU A 94 0.51 14.81 2.58
CA LEU A 94 -0.47 13.95 3.23
C LEU A 94 -0.15 12.47 3.02
N PHE A 95 0.44 12.12 1.87
CA PHE A 95 0.80 10.76 1.53
C PHE A 95 2.26 10.43 1.86
N ILE A 96 2.97 11.32 2.51
CA ILE A 96 4.37 11.11 2.91
C ILE A 96 4.47 11.28 4.42
N GLN A 97 4.20 10.21 5.15
CA GLN A 97 4.23 10.22 6.61
C GLN A 97 5.42 9.45 7.16
N TYR A 98 6.34 9.07 6.29
CA TYR A 98 7.57 8.40 6.68
C TYR A 98 8.72 9.40 6.70
N GLU A 99 9.77 9.04 7.44
CA GLU A 99 10.97 9.84 7.53
C GLU A 99 12.03 9.32 6.56
N GLU A 100 13.03 10.16 6.30
CA GLU A 100 14.14 9.77 5.45
C GLU A 100 14.84 8.54 6.04
N GLY A 101 15.10 7.57 5.20
CA GLY A 101 15.75 6.32 5.62
C GLY A 101 14.79 5.21 6.04
N ASP A 102 13.51 5.52 6.23
CA ASP A 102 12.53 4.50 6.63
C ASP A 102 12.37 3.41 5.60
N ALA A 103 12.35 3.76 4.33
CA ALA A 103 12.21 2.77 3.25
C ALA A 103 13.37 1.78 3.30
N ARG A 104 14.58 2.28 3.47
CA ARG A 104 15.77 1.43 3.54
C ARG A 104 15.69 0.49 4.73
N ARG A 105 15.30 0.99 5.89
CA ARG A 105 15.16 0.17 7.09
C ARG A 105 14.07 -0.90 6.93
N TYR A 106 12.96 -0.51 6.37
CA TYR A 106 11.83 -1.42 6.17
C TYR A 106 12.19 -2.58 5.25
N TYR A 107 12.74 -2.26 4.07
CA TYR A 107 13.11 -3.31 3.12
C TYR A 107 14.31 -4.13 3.60
N GLY A 108 15.19 -3.53 4.37
CA GLY A 108 16.29 -4.25 4.98
C GLY A 108 15.82 -5.28 5.99
N GLN A 109 14.90 -4.91 6.86
CA GLN A 109 14.32 -5.82 7.83
C GLN A 109 13.54 -6.96 7.15
N LYS A 110 12.76 -6.62 6.14
CA LYS A 110 11.97 -7.60 5.41
C LYS A 110 12.86 -8.62 4.72
N LYS A 111 13.94 -8.16 4.12
CA LYS A 111 14.92 -9.01 3.46
C LYS A 111 15.58 -9.95 4.44
N LYS A 112 15.93 -9.46 5.62
CA LYS A 112 16.50 -10.26 6.68
C LYS A 112 15.54 -11.33 7.18
N GLN A 113 14.28 -10.97 7.37
CA GLN A 113 13.26 -11.93 7.82
C GLN A 113 13.09 -13.07 6.81
N ILE A 114 13.05 -12.76 5.54
CA ILE A 114 12.93 -13.76 4.49
C ILE A 114 14.13 -14.70 4.50
N LYS A 115 15.32 -14.14 4.66
CA LYS A 115 16.54 -14.93 4.74
C LYS A 115 16.54 -15.87 5.95
N ASP A 116 16.14 -15.36 7.11
CA ASP A 116 16.06 -16.16 8.33
C ASP A 116 15.08 -17.33 8.19
N LEU A 117 13.94 -17.07 7.54
CA LEU A 117 12.97 -18.13 7.28
C LEU A 117 13.53 -19.19 6.33
N ALA A 118 14.23 -18.77 5.30
CA ALA A 118 14.87 -19.71 4.37
C ALA A 118 15.92 -20.55 5.07
N ASP A 119 16.69 -19.96 5.96
CA ASP A 119 17.71 -20.68 6.73
C ASP A 119 17.09 -21.70 7.68
N GLN A 120 15.93 -21.38 8.25
CA GLN A 120 15.23 -22.31 9.13
C GLN A 120 14.67 -23.52 8.38
N ASN A 121 14.27 -23.33 7.14
CA ASN A 121 13.69 -24.38 6.31
C ASN A 121 14.73 -25.13 5.49
N GLY A 122 15.92 -24.63 5.47
CA GLY A 122 17.03 -25.26 4.76
C GLY A 122 17.76 -26.23 5.65
#